data_fd6ed30c8b816f30dfbd97a67a87e8da
#
_entry.id   fd6ed30c8b816f30dfbd97a67a87e8da
#
_cell.length_a   1.000
_cell.length_b   1.000
_cell.length_c   1.000
_cell.angle_alpha   90.00
_cell.angle_beta   90.00
_cell.angle_gamma   90.00
#
_symmetry.space_group_name_H-M   'P 1'
#
loop_
_entity.id
_entity.type
_entity.pdbx_description
1 polymer ?
#
loop_
_entity_poly.entity_id
_entity_poly.type
_entity_poly.pdbx_seq_one_letter_code
_entity_poly.pdbx_strand_id
1 'polypeptide(L)'
;MIMKMLRTFLLLLTTLAFTNCLAQPFADEIHEFKKHDSIQFPPANAILFVGSSSFRKWQDVGKYFPGYTIINRGFGGSTLPDVIRYADDIIIPYHPKQVVIYCGDNDFAASDKVTADTVFERFKTLFDIIRSKLPGENILFVAIKPSPSRKRLWPKMKQANLLIKTYLSLQTNAHFIDIWPQMLNADGSGKRELFEPDMLHMKANGYAIWQKAIAPYLSK
;
A
#
# COMPACT_ATOMS: atom_id res chain seq x y z
N MET A 1 -40.42 37.14 44.12
CA MET A 1 -40.83 36.32 42.95
C MET A 1 -39.78 36.30 41.82
N ILE A 2 -38.68 37.04 41.92
CA ILE A 2 -37.65 37.18 40.89
C ILE A 2 -36.47 36.19 41.05
N MET A 3 -36.29 35.62 42.25
CA MET A 3 -35.15 34.71 42.54
C MET A 3 -35.35 33.24 42.14
N LYS A 4 -36.55 32.85 41.71
CA LYS A 4 -36.82 31.48 41.25
C LYS A 4 -36.63 31.27 39.76
N MET A 5 -36.56 32.33 38.97
CA MET A 5 -36.37 32.23 37.51
C MET A 5 -34.90 32.13 37.07
N LEU A 6 -33.95 32.43 37.93
CA LEU A 6 -32.51 32.41 37.58
C LEU A 6 -31.85 31.05 37.77
N ARG A 7 -32.54 30.08 38.41
CA ARG A 7 -32.02 28.73 38.61
C ARG A 7 -32.36 27.73 37.48
N THR A 8 -33.30 28.08 36.61
CA THR A 8 -33.75 27.22 35.52
C THR A 8 -32.97 27.46 34.23
N PHE A 9 -32.14 28.47 34.13
CA PHE A 9 -31.42 28.83 32.91
C PHE A 9 -29.98 28.35 32.87
N LEU A 10 -29.48 27.65 33.92
CA LEU A 10 -28.11 27.14 33.99
C LEU A 10 -28.02 25.62 33.79
N LEU A 11 -29.10 25.00 33.35
CA LEU A 11 -29.18 23.54 33.11
C LEU A 11 -29.32 23.17 31.62
N LEU A 12 -29.13 24.14 30.74
CA LEU A 12 -29.04 23.88 29.31
C LEU A 12 -27.65 24.26 28.80
N LEU A 13 -27.03 23.35 28.13
CA LEU A 13 -25.78 23.44 27.35
C LEU A 13 -24.54 22.79 27.98
N THR A 14 -24.71 21.57 28.48
CA THR A 14 -23.65 20.55 28.27
C THR A 14 -24.17 19.51 27.30
N THR A 15 -24.47 19.91 26.08
CA THR A 15 -24.40 18.96 24.95
C THR A 15 -22.92 18.61 24.82
N LEU A 16 -22.51 17.51 25.47
CA LEU A 16 -21.29 16.82 25.12
C LEU A 16 -21.41 16.50 23.62
N ALA A 17 -20.74 17.27 22.81
CA ALA A 17 -20.40 16.86 21.47
C ALA A 17 -19.52 15.60 21.64
N PHE A 18 -20.12 14.42 21.67
CA PHE A 18 -19.43 13.18 21.39
C PHE A 18 -18.99 13.28 19.94
N THR A 19 -17.86 13.91 19.70
CA THR A 19 -17.12 13.69 18.49
C THR A 19 -16.79 12.22 18.52
N ASN A 20 -17.55 11.43 17.73
CA ASN A 20 -17.14 10.10 17.40
C ASN A 20 -15.76 10.24 16.75
N CYS A 21 -14.71 10.11 17.54
CA CYS A 21 -13.36 9.92 17.07
C CYS A 21 -13.35 8.52 16.43
N LEU A 22 -13.84 8.44 15.17
CA LEU A 22 -13.69 7.23 14.39
C LEU A 22 -12.19 7.01 14.30
N ALA A 23 -11.72 5.95 14.96
CA ALA A 23 -10.32 5.55 14.87
C ALA A 23 -9.93 5.51 13.38
N GLN A 24 -8.83 6.14 13.03
CA GLN A 24 -8.36 6.13 11.65
C GLN A 24 -8.07 4.69 11.23
N PRO A 25 -8.53 4.25 10.05
CA PRO A 25 -8.22 2.91 9.57
C PRO A 25 -6.72 2.65 9.66
N PHE A 26 -6.34 1.47 10.15
CA PHE A 26 -4.94 1.01 10.31
C PHE A 26 -4.07 1.77 11.32
N ALA A 27 -4.63 2.69 12.12
CA ALA A 27 -3.86 3.46 13.11
C ALA A 27 -3.03 2.57 14.05
N ASP A 28 -3.57 1.44 14.46
CA ASP A 28 -2.89 0.49 15.36
C ASP A 28 -1.66 -0.15 14.67
N GLU A 29 -1.76 -0.55 13.39
CA GLU A 29 -0.64 -1.13 12.64
C GLU A 29 0.48 -0.09 12.44
N ILE A 30 0.12 1.16 12.15
CA ILE A 30 1.08 2.26 12.01
C ILE A 30 1.72 2.59 13.37
N HIS A 31 0.94 2.57 14.44
CA HIS A 31 1.47 2.75 15.80
C HIS A 31 2.49 1.66 16.17
N GLU A 32 2.21 0.40 15.84
CA GLU A 32 3.17 -0.69 16.08
C GLU A 32 4.46 -0.50 15.28
N PHE A 33 4.40 -0.03 14.02
CA PHE A 33 5.63 0.32 13.28
C PHE A 33 6.44 1.39 14.03
N LYS A 34 5.79 2.48 14.43
CA LYS A 34 6.45 3.58 15.17
C LYS A 34 7.02 3.14 16.51
N LYS A 35 6.32 2.26 17.23
CA LYS A 35 6.77 1.68 18.49
C LYS A 35 8.02 0.82 18.30
N HIS A 36 8.04 -0.06 17.29
CA HIS A 36 9.24 -0.84 16.97
C HIS A 36 10.41 0.06 16.59
N ASP A 37 10.16 1.07 15.76
CA ASP A 37 11.17 2.04 15.31
C ASP A 37 11.72 2.90 16.45
N SER A 38 10.92 3.18 17.49
CA SER A 38 11.38 3.90 18.69
C SER A 38 12.36 3.07 19.54
N ILE A 39 12.30 1.75 19.43
CA ILE A 39 13.24 0.84 20.12
C ILE A 39 14.51 0.66 19.28
N GLN A 40 14.32 0.42 17.98
CA GLN A 40 15.42 0.24 17.03
C GLN A 40 14.98 0.76 15.66
N PHE A 41 15.44 1.97 15.32
CA PHE A 41 15.15 2.55 14.02
C PHE A 41 15.87 1.77 12.90
N PRO A 42 15.18 1.44 11.78
CA PRO A 42 15.79 0.72 10.67
C PRO A 42 16.96 1.47 10.05
N PRO A 43 17.93 0.75 9.44
CA PRO A 43 19.08 1.39 8.80
C PRO A 43 18.65 2.32 7.66
N ALA A 44 19.34 3.46 7.52
CA ALA A 44 19.20 4.32 6.35
C ALA A 44 19.66 3.59 5.06
N ASN A 45 19.27 4.11 3.91
CA ASN A 45 19.60 3.55 2.59
C ASN A 45 19.13 2.10 2.39
N ALA A 46 18.12 1.67 3.13
CA ALA A 46 17.45 0.38 2.90
C ALA A 46 16.52 0.45 1.69
N ILE A 47 16.05 -0.70 1.23
CA ILE A 47 14.97 -0.82 0.26
C ILE A 47 13.65 -0.95 1.04
N LEU A 48 12.74 -0.04 0.83
CA LEU A 48 11.45 0.00 1.53
C LEU A 48 10.36 -0.65 0.69
N PHE A 49 9.73 -1.69 1.21
CA PHE A 49 8.52 -2.31 0.68
C PHE A 49 7.30 -1.72 1.39
N VAL A 50 6.40 -1.07 0.65
CA VAL A 50 5.23 -0.38 1.22
C VAL A 50 3.97 -0.68 0.42
N GLY A 51 2.83 -0.74 1.10
CA GLY A 51 1.52 -0.96 0.49
C GLY A 51 0.67 -1.93 1.28
N SER A 52 -0.06 -2.81 0.57
CA SER A 52 -1.14 -3.57 1.16
C SER A 52 -0.75 -4.93 1.73
N SER A 53 -1.76 -5.73 2.07
CA SER A 53 -1.63 -7.02 2.75
C SER A 53 -0.72 -8.03 2.05
N SER A 54 -0.49 -7.91 0.73
CA SER A 54 0.47 -8.79 0.05
C SER A 54 1.90 -8.58 0.54
N PHE A 55 2.30 -7.35 0.86
CA PHE A 55 3.58 -7.10 1.50
C PHE A 55 3.53 -7.40 3.00
N ARG A 56 2.46 -7.02 3.70
CA ARG A 56 2.28 -7.38 5.12
C ARG A 56 2.47 -8.87 5.37
N LYS A 57 1.92 -9.71 4.49
CA LYS A 57 2.02 -11.18 4.61
C LYS A 57 3.37 -11.74 4.15
N TRP A 58 4.17 -10.98 3.44
CA TRP A 58 5.54 -11.35 3.07
C TRP A 58 6.53 -11.01 4.18
N GLN A 59 6.33 -11.59 5.36
CA GLN A 59 7.08 -11.25 6.56
C GLN A 59 8.58 -11.53 6.43
N ASP A 60 8.96 -12.55 5.70
CA ASP A 60 10.34 -12.96 5.48
C ASP A 60 10.93 -12.44 4.14
N VAL A 61 10.39 -11.33 3.61
CA VAL A 61 10.80 -10.73 2.32
C VAL A 61 12.31 -10.54 2.22
N GLY A 62 12.99 -10.19 3.32
CA GLY A 62 14.45 -10.05 3.35
C GLY A 62 15.20 -11.34 3.00
N LYS A 63 14.65 -12.52 3.27
CA LYS A 63 15.27 -13.81 2.89
C LYS A 63 15.24 -14.06 1.39
N TYR A 64 14.29 -13.46 0.67
CA TYR A 64 14.19 -13.56 -0.78
C TYR A 64 15.23 -12.71 -1.53
N PHE A 65 15.81 -11.71 -0.85
CA PHE A 65 16.76 -10.78 -1.45
C PHE A 65 18.05 -10.71 -0.62
N PRO A 66 18.85 -11.80 -0.60
CA PRO A 66 20.09 -11.83 0.18
C PRO A 66 21.05 -10.74 -0.32
N GLY A 67 21.73 -10.10 0.62
CA GLY A 67 22.64 -8.98 0.35
C GLY A 67 21.97 -7.60 0.25
N TYR A 68 20.64 -7.52 0.44
CA TYR A 68 19.93 -6.26 0.53
C TYR A 68 19.36 -6.05 1.93
N THR A 69 19.42 -4.82 2.41
CA THR A 69 18.70 -4.41 3.63
C THR A 69 17.29 -4.01 3.23
N ILE A 70 16.29 -4.72 3.74
CA ILE A 70 14.88 -4.52 3.39
C ILE A 70 14.08 -4.12 4.63
N ILE A 71 13.30 -3.06 4.49
CA ILE A 71 12.27 -2.63 5.44
C ILE A 71 10.91 -2.97 4.83
N ASN A 72 10.05 -3.68 5.57
CA ASN A 72 8.68 -3.95 5.15
C ASN A 72 7.71 -3.12 5.99
N ARG A 73 6.96 -2.25 5.33
CA ARG A 73 5.89 -1.40 5.88
C ARG A 73 4.57 -1.64 5.13
N GLY A 74 4.36 -2.88 4.68
CA GLY A 74 3.04 -3.32 4.23
C GLY A 74 2.08 -3.45 5.41
N PHE A 75 0.84 -2.99 5.25
CA PHE A 75 -0.16 -3.01 6.32
C PHE A 75 -1.56 -3.37 5.80
N GLY A 76 -2.34 -4.01 6.64
CA GLY A 76 -3.73 -4.41 6.46
C GLY A 76 -4.15 -4.75 5.03
N GLY A 77 -5.39 -4.49 4.71
CA GLY A 77 -5.95 -4.48 3.36
C GLY A 77 -5.97 -3.06 2.80
N SER A 78 -4.89 -2.29 2.96
CA SER A 78 -4.84 -0.86 2.63
C SER A 78 -5.10 -0.58 1.17
N THR A 79 -5.74 0.56 0.93
CA THR A 79 -5.92 1.21 -0.36
C THR A 79 -4.84 2.24 -0.60
N LEU A 80 -4.73 2.78 -1.82
CA LEU A 80 -3.81 3.89 -2.11
C LEU A 80 -4.07 5.12 -1.23
N PRO A 81 -5.33 5.56 -0.95
CA PRO A 81 -5.61 6.61 0.01
C PRO A 81 -5.07 6.35 1.42
N ASP A 82 -5.05 5.08 1.87
CA ASP A 82 -4.49 4.75 3.17
C ASP A 82 -2.96 4.89 3.18
N VAL A 83 -2.29 4.42 2.11
CA VAL A 83 -0.83 4.59 1.96
C VAL A 83 -0.46 6.07 1.87
N ILE A 84 -1.24 6.88 1.14
CA ILE A 84 -1.07 8.33 1.05
C ILE A 84 -1.18 8.98 2.43
N ARG A 85 -2.21 8.63 3.19
CA ARG A 85 -2.46 9.17 4.54
C ARG A 85 -1.28 8.99 5.48
N TYR A 86 -0.64 7.82 5.41
CA TYR A 86 0.46 7.45 6.29
C TYR A 86 1.85 7.59 5.66
N ALA A 87 1.97 8.20 4.48
CA ALA A 87 3.26 8.30 3.78
C ALA A 87 4.34 8.95 4.64
N ASP A 88 3.99 9.98 5.41
CA ASP A 88 4.88 10.68 6.33
C ASP A 88 5.29 9.85 7.56
N ASP A 89 4.56 8.78 7.86
CA ASP A 89 4.89 7.86 8.96
C ASP A 89 5.67 6.64 8.48
N ILE A 90 5.36 6.10 7.27
CA ILE A 90 5.84 4.79 6.84
C ILE A 90 6.75 4.81 5.61
N ILE A 91 7.00 5.97 4.99
CA ILE A 91 7.88 6.09 3.82
C ILE A 91 8.99 7.10 4.09
N ILE A 92 8.61 8.34 4.34
CA ILE A 92 9.53 9.48 4.36
C ILE A 92 10.60 9.38 5.46
N PRO A 93 10.29 8.96 6.71
CA PRO A 93 11.28 8.95 7.80
C PRO A 93 12.45 8.00 7.58
N TYR A 94 12.29 6.98 6.73
CA TYR A 94 13.32 5.95 6.52
C TYR A 94 14.43 6.37 5.56
N HIS A 95 14.25 7.44 4.79
CA HIS A 95 15.20 7.86 3.75
C HIS A 95 15.73 6.66 2.94
N PRO A 96 14.82 5.84 2.37
CA PRO A 96 15.21 4.62 1.67
C PRO A 96 15.90 4.97 0.36
N LYS A 97 16.90 4.20 -0.07
CA LYS A 97 17.47 4.36 -1.42
C LYS A 97 16.52 3.92 -2.55
N GLN A 98 15.48 3.19 -2.20
CA GLN A 98 14.48 2.69 -3.13
C GLN A 98 13.18 2.38 -2.42
N VAL A 99 12.04 2.72 -3.07
CA VAL A 99 10.69 2.39 -2.59
C VAL A 99 10.04 1.40 -3.56
N VAL A 100 9.60 0.25 -3.05
CA VAL A 100 8.85 -0.76 -3.79
C VAL A 100 7.41 -0.72 -3.32
N ILE A 101 6.50 -0.38 -4.23
CA ILE A 101 5.07 -0.16 -3.93
C ILE A 101 4.24 -1.31 -4.50
N TYR A 102 3.35 -1.88 -3.66
CA TYR A 102 2.27 -2.73 -4.10
C TYR A 102 0.95 -2.31 -3.45
N CYS A 103 0.04 -1.74 -4.22
CA CYS A 103 -1.29 -1.30 -3.77
C CYS A 103 -2.23 -1.15 -4.98
N GLY A 104 -3.55 -1.07 -4.72
CA GLY A 104 -4.55 -0.73 -5.74
C GLY A 104 -5.63 -1.81 -5.94
N ASP A 105 -5.39 -3.07 -5.59
CA ASP A 105 -6.40 -4.12 -5.72
C ASP A 105 -7.55 -3.95 -4.72
N ASN A 106 -7.28 -3.45 -3.52
CA ASN A 106 -8.29 -3.13 -2.52
C ASN A 106 -9.09 -1.88 -2.88
N ASP A 107 -8.51 -0.92 -3.59
CA ASP A 107 -9.22 0.24 -4.12
C ASP A 107 -10.42 -0.20 -4.97
N PHE A 108 -10.20 -1.14 -5.90
CA PHE A 108 -11.27 -1.70 -6.72
C PHE A 108 -12.27 -2.53 -5.93
N ALA A 109 -11.82 -3.21 -4.87
CA ALA A 109 -12.69 -4.04 -4.05
C ALA A 109 -13.56 -3.23 -3.11
N ALA A 110 -13.14 -2.03 -2.74
CA ALA A 110 -13.86 -1.15 -1.82
C ALA A 110 -15.16 -0.60 -2.43
N SER A 111 -15.21 -0.42 -3.78
CA SER A 111 -16.40 0.09 -4.44
C SER A 111 -16.39 -0.17 -5.95
N ASP A 112 -17.52 -0.57 -6.50
CA ASP A 112 -17.70 -0.73 -7.94
C ASP A 112 -17.58 0.61 -8.73
N LYS A 113 -17.71 1.74 -8.04
CA LYS A 113 -17.53 3.09 -8.62
C LYS A 113 -16.06 3.43 -8.88
N VAL A 114 -15.12 2.71 -8.29
CA VAL A 114 -13.69 2.95 -8.52
C VAL A 114 -13.32 2.48 -9.92
N THR A 115 -12.77 3.41 -10.70
CA THR A 115 -12.29 3.20 -12.08
C THR A 115 -10.79 3.00 -12.14
N ALA A 116 -10.27 2.61 -13.29
CA ALA A 116 -8.83 2.54 -13.53
C ALA A 116 -8.16 3.91 -13.39
N ASP A 117 -8.80 4.97 -13.92
CA ASP A 117 -8.31 6.34 -13.79
C ASP A 117 -8.27 6.78 -12.32
N THR A 118 -9.29 6.42 -11.52
CA THR A 118 -9.29 6.72 -10.08
C THR A 118 -8.06 6.11 -9.38
N VAL A 119 -7.74 4.85 -9.67
CA VAL A 119 -6.57 4.16 -9.08
C VAL A 119 -5.28 4.78 -9.59
N PHE A 120 -5.21 5.12 -10.87
CA PHE A 120 -4.05 5.79 -11.46
C PHE A 120 -3.80 7.17 -10.81
N GLU A 121 -4.82 8.02 -10.66
CA GLU A 121 -4.66 9.35 -10.03
C GLU A 121 -4.24 9.24 -8.56
N ARG A 122 -4.74 8.26 -7.82
CA ARG A 122 -4.29 7.96 -6.45
C ARG A 122 -2.83 7.53 -6.43
N PHE A 123 -2.43 6.64 -7.34
CA PHE A 123 -1.03 6.25 -7.47
C PHE A 123 -0.14 7.45 -7.80
N LYS A 124 -0.55 8.29 -8.76
CA LYS A 124 0.18 9.51 -9.14
C LYS A 124 0.35 10.43 -7.94
N THR A 125 -0.71 10.64 -7.15
CA THR A 125 -0.64 11.42 -5.90
C THR A 125 0.42 10.86 -4.93
N LEU A 126 0.43 9.54 -4.71
CA LEU A 126 1.44 8.90 -3.86
C LEU A 126 2.85 9.08 -4.43
N PHE A 127 3.00 8.88 -5.74
CA PHE A 127 4.26 9.06 -6.46
C PHE A 127 4.79 10.49 -6.29
N ASP A 128 3.94 11.51 -6.49
CA ASP A 128 4.29 12.92 -6.39
C ASP A 128 4.70 13.29 -4.93
N ILE A 129 4.02 12.74 -3.92
CA ILE A 129 4.40 12.91 -2.51
C ILE A 129 5.81 12.34 -2.26
N ILE A 130 6.06 11.11 -2.70
CA ILE A 130 7.39 10.48 -2.52
C ILE A 130 8.44 11.29 -3.27
N ARG A 131 8.19 11.63 -4.53
CA ARG A 131 9.14 12.35 -5.37
C ARG A 131 9.45 13.74 -4.85
N SER A 132 8.48 14.45 -4.27
CA SER A 132 8.71 15.79 -3.71
C SER A 132 9.57 15.78 -2.45
N LYS A 133 9.44 14.73 -1.63
CA LYS A 133 10.16 14.61 -0.34
C LYS A 133 11.45 13.78 -0.43
N LEU A 134 11.53 12.90 -1.43
CA LEU A 134 12.64 12.01 -1.73
C LEU A 134 12.97 12.09 -3.23
N PRO A 135 13.55 13.19 -3.71
CA PRO A 135 13.61 13.51 -5.16
C PRO A 135 14.53 12.59 -5.97
N GLY A 136 15.54 11.99 -5.34
CA GLY A 136 16.53 11.14 -6.03
C GLY A 136 16.19 9.65 -6.03
N GLU A 137 15.22 9.23 -5.22
CA GLU A 137 15.02 7.83 -4.90
C GLU A 137 14.38 7.04 -6.05
N ASN A 138 14.76 5.77 -6.16
CA ASN A 138 14.18 4.89 -7.16
C ASN A 138 12.82 4.37 -6.69
N ILE A 139 11.78 4.49 -7.52
CA ILE A 139 10.41 4.07 -7.21
C ILE A 139 10.01 2.91 -8.11
N LEU A 140 9.71 1.76 -7.52
CA LEU A 140 9.19 0.59 -8.23
C LEU A 140 7.70 0.41 -7.90
N PHE A 141 6.89 0.18 -8.91
CA PHE A 141 5.50 -0.24 -8.70
C PHE A 141 5.31 -1.67 -9.23
N VAL A 142 4.95 -2.57 -8.33
CA VAL A 142 4.60 -3.95 -8.69
C VAL A 142 3.16 -3.96 -9.20
N ALA A 143 2.94 -4.49 -10.38
CA ALA A 143 1.62 -4.57 -11.01
C ALA A 143 0.55 -5.11 -10.04
N ILE A 144 -0.64 -4.54 -10.08
CA ILE A 144 -1.79 -5.06 -9.36
C ILE A 144 -2.05 -6.48 -9.88
N LYS A 145 -1.91 -7.47 -9.01
CA LYS A 145 -1.86 -8.90 -9.39
C LYS A 145 -3.20 -9.50 -9.81
N PRO A 146 -3.17 -10.55 -10.67
CA PRO A 146 -4.38 -11.25 -11.11
C PRO A 146 -4.85 -12.30 -10.09
N SER A 147 -5.28 -11.88 -8.91
CA SER A 147 -5.82 -12.79 -7.89
C SER A 147 -7.10 -13.46 -8.39
N PRO A 148 -7.26 -14.80 -8.29
CA PRO A 148 -8.45 -15.50 -8.77
C PRO A 148 -9.74 -15.00 -8.10
N SER A 149 -9.73 -14.66 -6.81
CA SER A 149 -10.88 -14.10 -6.08
C SER A 149 -11.31 -12.72 -6.61
N ARG A 150 -10.43 -12.02 -7.31
CA ARG A 150 -10.67 -10.70 -7.89
C ARG A 150 -10.90 -10.73 -9.41
N LYS A 151 -11.16 -11.92 -10.02
CA LYS A 151 -11.26 -12.09 -11.47
C LYS A 151 -12.23 -11.09 -12.14
N ARG A 152 -13.33 -10.77 -11.49
CA ARG A 152 -14.29 -9.75 -11.96
C ARG A 152 -13.66 -8.35 -12.15
N LEU A 153 -12.64 -8.02 -11.37
CA LEU A 153 -11.97 -6.72 -11.38
C LEU A 153 -10.78 -6.66 -12.34
N TRP A 154 -10.36 -7.79 -12.92
CA TRP A 154 -9.18 -7.85 -13.78
C TRP A 154 -9.18 -6.86 -14.95
N PRO A 155 -10.30 -6.61 -15.66
CA PRO A 155 -10.30 -5.60 -16.72
C PRO A 155 -9.87 -4.22 -16.22
N LYS A 156 -10.42 -3.77 -15.09
CA LYS A 156 -10.06 -2.49 -14.47
C LYS A 156 -8.60 -2.49 -13.98
N MET A 157 -8.14 -3.59 -13.38
CA MET A 157 -6.77 -3.74 -12.90
C MET A 157 -5.75 -3.70 -14.06
N LYS A 158 -6.04 -4.35 -15.18
CA LYS A 158 -5.20 -4.30 -16.39
C LYS A 158 -5.10 -2.88 -16.93
N GLN A 159 -6.22 -2.16 -17.00
CA GLN A 159 -6.24 -0.78 -17.46
C GLN A 159 -5.43 0.13 -16.52
N ALA A 160 -5.62 0.02 -15.20
CA ALA A 160 -4.82 0.78 -14.23
C ALA A 160 -3.33 0.46 -14.34
N ASN A 161 -2.97 -0.82 -14.45
CA ASN A 161 -1.59 -1.25 -14.66
C ASN A 161 -0.98 -0.63 -15.94
N LEU A 162 -1.75 -0.56 -17.02
CA LEU A 162 -1.31 0.08 -18.27
C LEU A 162 -1.07 1.58 -18.08
N LEU A 163 -2.00 2.30 -17.44
CA LEU A 163 -1.86 3.73 -17.15
C LEU A 163 -0.62 4.01 -16.28
N ILE A 164 -0.43 3.25 -15.20
CA ILE A 164 0.72 3.39 -14.31
C ILE A 164 2.03 3.06 -15.05
N LYS A 165 2.06 1.98 -15.83
CA LYS A 165 3.22 1.60 -16.64
C LYS A 165 3.62 2.71 -17.62
N THR A 166 2.64 3.26 -18.34
CA THR A 166 2.85 4.35 -19.28
C THR A 166 3.38 5.61 -18.58
N TYR A 167 2.77 5.98 -17.44
CA TYR A 167 3.25 7.13 -16.66
C TYR A 167 4.68 6.95 -16.17
N LEU A 168 5.00 5.78 -15.57
CA LEU A 168 6.33 5.50 -15.03
C LEU A 168 7.41 5.45 -16.12
N SER A 169 7.08 5.05 -17.36
CA SER A 169 8.03 5.05 -18.47
C SER A 169 8.53 6.45 -18.87
N LEU A 170 7.83 7.50 -18.45
CA LEU A 170 8.18 8.90 -18.67
C LEU A 170 8.89 9.53 -17.46
N GLN A 171 9.03 8.79 -16.36
CA GLN A 171 9.65 9.29 -15.13
C GLN A 171 11.09 8.79 -15.01
N THR A 172 11.96 9.64 -14.46
CA THR A 172 13.32 9.22 -14.07
C THR A 172 13.30 8.42 -12.79
N ASN A 173 14.20 7.45 -12.67
CA ASN A 173 14.34 6.60 -11.47
C ASN A 173 12.99 5.98 -11.04
N ALA A 174 12.24 5.44 -12.03
CA ALA A 174 10.95 4.81 -11.77
C ALA A 174 10.71 3.64 -12.71
N HIS A 175 10.21 2.51 -12.20
CA HIS A 175 9.97 1.32 -13.00
C HIS A 175 8.66 0.64 -12.63
N PHE A 176 8.00 0.07 -13.63
CA PHE A 176 6.84 -0.79 -13.48
C PHE A 176 7.28 -2.25 -13.55
N ILE A 177 6.95 -3.05 -12.55
CA ILE A 177 7.30 -4.48 -12.46
C ILE A 177 6.09 -5.31 -12.89
N ASP A 178 6.13 -5.85 -14.09
CA ASP A 178 5.05 -6.69 -14.62
C ASP A 178 5.16 -8.12 -14.12
N ILE A 179 4.18 -8.55 -13.34
CA ILE A 179 4.09 -9.91 -12.79
C ILE A 179 2.90 -10.70 -13.39
N TRP A 180 2.11 -10.08 -14.26
CA TRP A 180 0.88 -10.68 -14.77
C TRP A 180 1.09 -11.96 -15.56
N PRO A 181 1.96 -12.00 -16.60
CA PRO A 181 2.13 -13.19 -17.44
C PRO A 181 2.55 -14.41 -16.64
N GLN A 182 3.41 -14.21 -15.64
CA GLN A 182 3.95 -15.31 -14.83
C GLN A 182 2.92 -15.90 -13.85
N MET A 183 1.87 -15.13 -13.52
CA MET A 183 0.81 -15.55 -12.59
C MET A 183 -0.41 -16.16 -13.31
N LEU A 184 -0.37 -16.28 -14.65
CA LEU A 184 -1.46 -16.85 -15.45
C LEU A 184 -1.06 -18.20 -16.04
N ASN A 185 -2.07 -19.06 -16.19
CA ASN A 185 -2.00 -20.27 -17.01
C ASN A 185 -2.04 -19.93 -18.51
N ALA A 186 -1.75 -20.90 -19.38
CA ALA A 186 -1.81 -20.72 -20.83
C ALA A 186 -3.20 -20.34 -21.36
N ASP A 187 -4.26 -20.74 -20.67
CA ASP A 187 -5.65 -20.38 -20.97
C ASP A 187 -6.06 -18.98 -20.47
N GLY A 188 -5.12 -18.24 -19.86
CA GLY A 188 -5.38 -16.92 -19.27
C GLY A 188 -6.05 -16.93 -17.90
N SER A 189 -6.32 -18.09 -17.32
CA SER A 189 -6.78 -18.20 -15.94
C SER A 189 -5.65 -17.93 -14.94
N GLY A 190 -6.00 -17.48 -13.72
CA GLY A 190 -5.02 -17.30 -12.65
C GLY A 190 -4.54 -18.65 -12.11
N LYS A 191 -3.23 -18.78 -11.92
CA LYS A 191 -2.59 -19.96 -11.31
C LYS A 191 -3.01 -20.07 -9.85
N ARG A 192 -4.01 -20.90 -9.57
CA ARG A 192 -4.59 -21.05 -8.22
C ARG A 192 -3.60 -21.57 -7.18
N GLU A 193 -2.64 -22.39 -7.61
CA GLU A 193 -1.58 -22.97 -6.78
C GLU A 193 -0.64 -21.92 -6.16
N LEU A 194 -0.63 -20.69 -6.70
CA LEU A 194 0.16 -19.57 -6.17
C LEU A 194 -0.48 -18.90 -4.96
N PHE A 195 -1.75 -19.23 -4.67
CA PHE A 195 -2.56 -18.51 -3.69
C PHE A 195 -2.98 -19.39 -2.52
N GLU A 196 -3.19 -18.77 -1.39
CA GLU A 196 -3.84 -19.35 -0.22
C GLU A 196 -5.30 -19.73 -0.54
N PRO A 197 -6.01 -20.46 0.33
CA PRO A 197 -7.41 -20.85 0.09
C PRO A 197 -8.35 -19.67 -0.22
N ASP A 198 -8.02 -18.46 0.24
CA ASP A 198 -8.78 -17.24 -0.05
C ASP A 198 -8.64 -16.74 -1.50
N MET A 199 -7.76 -17.37 -2.30
CA MET A 199 -7.49 -17.02 -3.69
C MET A 199 -7.09 -15.54 -3.90
N LEU A 200 -6.57 -14.90 -2.85
CA LEU A 200 -6.12 -13.51 -2.81
C LEU A 200 -4.67 -13.37 -2.37
N HIS A 201 -4.34 -13.95 -1.21
CA HIS A 201 -3.01 -13.89 -0.66
C HIS A 201 -2.13 -14.99 -1.24
N MET A 202 -0.84 -14.69 -1.40
CA MET A 202 0.09 -15.60 -2.06
C MET A 202 0.75 -16.56 -1.08
N LYS A 203 1.03 -17.75 -1.57
CA LYS A 203 1.94 -18.72 -0.98
C LYS A 203 3.40 -18.38 -1.35
N ALA A 204 4.35 -19.12 -0.78
CA ALA A 204 5.77 -18.93 -1.05
C ALA A 204 6.14 -19.01 -2.55
N ASN A 205 5.50 -19.92 -3.32
CA ASN A 205 5.71 -20.02 -4.75
C ASN A 205 5.21 -18.80 -5.54
N GLY A 206 4.15 -18.13 -5.06
CA GLY A 206 3.68 -16.86 -5.62
C GLY A 206 4.70 -15.74 -5.35
N TYR A 207 5.23 -15.66 -4.12
CA TYR A 207 6.29 -14.71 -3.79
C TYR A 207 7.60 -14.98 -4.53
N ALA A 208 7.91 -16.25 -4.86
CA ALA A 208 9.07 -16.56 -5.68
C ALA A 208 8.98 -16.00 -7.13
N ILE A 209 7.76 -15.88 -7.69
CA ILE A 209 7.54 -15.15 -8.95
C ILE A 209 7.85 -13.66 -8.77
N TRP A 210 7.35 -13.05 -7.71
CA TRP A 210 7.59 -11.64 -7.41
C TRP A 210 9.08 -11.36 -7.18
N GLN A 211 9.75 -12.24 -6.42
CA GLN A 211 11.20 -12.15 -6.23
C GLN A 211 11.95 -12.05 -7.54
N LYS A 212 11.68 -13.00 -8.46
CA LYS A 212 12.34 -13.04 -9.78
C LYS A 212 12.07 -11.78 -10.61
N ALA A 213 10.84 -11.23 -10.51
CA ALA A 213 10.46 -10.04 -11.25
C ALA A 213 11.06 -8.77 -10.65
N ILE A 214 11.16 -8.66 -9.33
CA ILE A 214 11.65 -7.48 -8.60
C ILE A 214 13.19 -7.43 -8.58
N ALA A 215 13.86 -8.57 -8.38
CA ALA A 215 15.31 -8.63 -8.15
C ALA A 215 16.17 -7.87 -9.18
N PRO A 216 15.88 -7.88 -10.51
CA PRO A 216 16.68 -7.15 -11.49
C PRO A 216 16.66 -5.63 -11.33
N TYR A 217 15.68 -5.08 -10.61
CA TYR A 217 15.46 -3.66 -10.42
C TYR A 217 15.92 -3.14 -9.06
N LEU A 218 16.40 -4.01 -8.17
CA LEU A 218 16.85 -3.58 -6.85
C LEU A 218 18.18 -2.83 -6.93
N SER A 219 18.21 -1.64 -6.31
CA SER A 219 19.40 -0.81 -6.19
C SER A 219 20.42 -1.46 -5.24
N LYS A 220 21.67 -1.59 -5.70
CA LYS A 220 22.81 -2.08 -4.87
C LYS A 220 23.29 -1.04 -3.89
#